data_c528d563f01b16abef8a5acfe68938fc
#
_entry.id   c528d563f01b16abef8a5acfe68938fc
#
_cell.length_a   1.000
_cell.length_b   1.000
_cell.length_c   1.000
_cell.angle_alpha   90.00
_cell.angle_beta   90.00
_cell.angle_gamma   90.00
#
_symmetry.space_group_name_H-M   'P 1'
#
loop_
_entity.id
_entity.type
_entity.pdbx_description
1 polymer ?
#
loop_
_entity_poly.entity_id
_entity_poly.type
_entity_poly.pdbx_seq_one_letter_code
_entity_poly.pdbx_strand_id
1 'polypeptide(L)'
;MGQFLSSLFLGQPYQNMGFVVGALMIAASGIIPLLILPRERSSKDDGDGKSGAEAAKEALENLLPPKLKGAHDFYKACGGRLLMMASYAMISQYTLYIFENYVGLTVQEAAKAMGTLSAVTFVVSLIGLAVSGPLSDKIKARKTPIAIACVLFIIGTLCPVMFRSVNGVLLYAAFAGLGYGVYIAVDGALNVDVIPEEAQHNRTGGKYIGFGNLANTCGQVLAPATTAMLVAVTGSYYTAFIVSALCALAGVSLILWIKSVK
;
A
#
# COMPACT_ATOMS: atom_id res chain seq x y z
N MET A 1 9.39 -3.67 -6.98
CA MET A 1 10.82 -3.73 -7.33
C MET A 1 11.68 -4.37 -6.25
N GLY A 2 11.62 -3.94 -4.97
CA GLY A 2 12.46 -4.50 -3.92
C GLY A 2 12.36 -6.03 -3.77
N GLN A 3 11.15 -6.59 -3.78
CA GLN A 3 10.94 -8.04 -3.71
C GLN A 3 11.54 -8.80 -4.91
N PHE A 4 11.47 -8.25 -6.12
CA PHE A 4 12.08 -8.83 -7.30
C PHE A 4 13.61 -8.85 -7.19
N LEU A 5 14.22 -7.73 -6.79
CA LEU A 5 15.65 -7.64 -6.57
C LEU A 5 16.12 -8.59 -5.46
N SER A 6 15.37 -8.66 -4.33
CA SER A 6 15.74 -9.57 -3.25
C SER A 6 15.67 -11.05 -3.68
N SER A 7 14.70 -11.42 -4.55
CA SER A 7 14.57 -12.79 -5.03
C SER A 7 15.74 -13.25 -5.89
N LEU A 8 16.47 -12.34 -6.55
CA LEU A 8 17.66 -12.66 -7.33
C LEU A 8 18.85 -13.12 -6.46
N PHE A 9 18.88 -12.69 -5.20
CA PHE A 9 19.94 -12.99 -4.25
C PHE A 9 19.57 -14.09 -3.24
N LEU A 10 18.27 -14.40 -3.08
CA LEU A 10 17.78 -15.42 -2.17
C LEU A 10 18.29 -16.83 -2.59
N GLY A 11 18.86 -17.55 -1.62
CA GLY A 11 19.34 -18.91 -1.85
C GLY A 11 20.64 -19.03 -2.68
N GLN A 12 21.30 -17.90 -2.97
CA GLN A 12 22.58 -17.89 -3.67
C GLN A 12 23.76 -17.75 -2.70
N PRO A 13 24.96 -18.28 -3.04
CA PRO A 13 26.15 -18.16 -2.17
C PRO A 13 26.59 -16.71 -1.95
N TYR A 14 26.16 -15.76 -2.77
CA TYR A 14 26.44 -14.33 -2.67
C TYR A 14 25.25 -13.51 -2.13
N GLN A 15 24.43 -14.10 -1.27
CA GLN A 15 23.27 -13.42 -0.66
C GLN A 15 23.65 -12.08 0.03
N ASN A 16 24.86 -12.01 0.59
CA ASN A 16 25.38 -10.78 1.20
C ASN A 16 25.49 -9.60 0.21
N MET A 17 25.72 -9.86 -1.07
CA MET A 17 25.73 -8.81 -2.09
C MET A 17 24.37 -8.18 -2.28
N GLY A 18 23.28 -8.90 -2.04
CA GLY A 18 21.92 -8.36 -2.07
C GLY A 18 21.71 -7.25 -1.05
N PHE A 19 22.27 -7.37 0.16
CA PHE A 19 22.22 -6.32 1.17
C PHE A 19 23.03 -5.08 0.76
N VAL A 20 24.22 -5.28 0.17
CA VAL A 20 25.06 -4.18 -0.33
C VAL A 20 24.34 -3.41 -1.46
N VAL A 21 23.79 -4.14 -2.44
CA VAL A 21 23.03 -3.53 -3.54
C VAL A 21 21.81 -2.79 -3.00
N GLY A 22 21.06 -3.36 -2.05
CA GLY A 22 19.93 -2.70 -1.39
C GLY A 22 20.34 -1.41 -0.67
N ALA A 23 21.45 -1.44 0.08
CA ALA A 23 21.99 -0.28 0.77
C ALA A 23 22.40 0.84 -0.21
N LEU A 24 23.07 0.49 -1.31
CA LEU A 24 23.47 1.44 -2.35
C LEU A 24 22.25 2.08 -3.03
N MET A 25 21.19 1.30 -3.31
CA MET A 25 19.94 1.83 -3.88
C MET A 25 19.25 2.80 -2.93
N ILE A 26 19.20 2.49 -1.63
CA ILE A 26 18.64 3.38 -0.62
C ILE A 26 19.46 4.67 -0.54
N ALA A 27 20.78 4.57 -0.49
CA ALA A 27 21.67 5.73 -0.47
C ALA A 27 21.48 6.60 -1.75
N ALA A 28 21.42 5.98 -2.91
CA ALA A 28 21.19 6.69 -4.18
C ALA A 28 19.82 7.40 -4.18
N SER A 29 18.77 6.74 -3.69
CA SER A 29 17.42 7.33 -3.60
C SER A 29 17.36 8.55 -2.67
N GLY A 30 18.23 8.65 -1.67
CA GLY A 30 18.36 9.81 -0.79
C GLY A 30 19.23 10.92 -1.38
N ILE A 31 20.33 10.56 -2.06
CA ILE A 31 21.29 11.53 -2.60
C ILE A 31 20.75 12.20 -3.88
N ILE A 32 20.12 11.46 -4.77
CA ILE A 32 19.61 11.97 -6.05
C ILE A 32 18.66 13.16 -5.86
N PRO A 33 17.64 13.12 -5.00
CA PRO A 33 16.78 14.26 -4.72
C PRO A 33 17.53 15.47 -4.16
N LEU A 34 18.54 15.24 -3.29
CA LEU A 34 19.35 16.33 -2.73
C LEU A 34 20.16 17.10 -3.78
N LEU A 35 20.53 16.43 -4.89
CA LEU A 35 21.26 17.03 -5.99
C LEU A 35 20.36 17.75 -7.01
N ILE A 36 19.11 17.24 -7.17
CA ILE A 36 18.19 17.72 -8.23
C ILE A 36 17.23 18.78 -7.68
N LEU A 37 16.79 18.66 -6.42
CA LEU A 37 15.84 19.61 -5.85
C LEU A 37 16.53 20.96 -5.58
N PRO A 38 15.95 22.08 -6.07
CA PRO A 38 16.42 23.40 -5.71
C PRO A 38 16.32 23.55 -4.18
N ARG A 39 17.33 24.20 -3.59
CA ARG A 39 17.31 24.54 -2.16
C ARG A 39 16.20 25.55 -1.92
N GLU A 40 15.07 25.08 -1.40
CA GLU A 40 14.05 25.97 -0.87
C GLU A 40 14.55 26.59 0.45
N ARG A 41 14.16 27.85 0.70
CA ARG A 41 14.40 28.48 1.99
C ARG A 41 13.75 27.64 3.08
N SER A 42 14.53 27.29 4.09
CA SER A 42 14.01 26.58 5.25
C SER A 42 12.90 27.42 5.88
N SER A 43 11.77 26.79 6.26
CA SER A 43 10.74 27.46 7.07
C SER A 43 11.25 27.99 8.42
N LYS A 44 12.51 27.68 8.79
CA LYS A 44 13.23 28.31 9.91
C LYS A 44 13.58 29.77 9.65
N ASP A 45 13.70 30.20 8.41
CA ASP A 45 13.97 31.62 8.08
C ASP A 45 12.72 32.52 8.23
N ASP A 46 11.51 31.91 8.25
CA ASP A 46 10.25 32.59 8.63
C ASP A 46 9.96 32.41 10.12
N GLY A 47 10.99 32.07 10.91
CA GLY A 47 10.88 31.60 12.27
C GLY A 47 10.45 32.68 13.26
N ASP A 48 9.21 32.65 13.66
CA ASP A 48 8.87 32.88 15.07
C ASP A 48 9.71 31.95 15.93
N GLY A 49 10.50 32.52 16.85
CA GLY A 49 11.42 31.78 17.72
C GLY A 49 10.72 30.83 18.70
N LYS A 50 9.98 29.86 18.17
CA LYS A 50 9.27 28.86 18.94
C LYS A 50 10.27 28.00 19.70
N SER A 51 10.10 27.88 21.00
CA SER A 51 10.84 26.97 21.86
C SER A 51 10.74 25.54 21.33
N GLY A 52 11.78 24.73 21.47
CA GLY A 52 11.75 23.31 21.06
C GLY A 52 10.56 22.53 21.66
N ALA A 53 10.08 22.91 22.85
CA ALA A 53 8.88 22.34 23.47
C ALA A 53 7.60 22.73 22.75
N GLU A 54 7.49 23.95 22.22
CA GLU A 54 6.34 24.40 21.44
C GLU A 54 6.30 23.76 20.06
N ALA A 55 7.48 23.60 19.43
CA ALA A 55 7.60 22.87 18.16
C ALA A 55 7.23 21.38 18.32
N ALA A 56 7.62 20.75 19.44
CA ALA A 56 7.23 19.36 19.76
C ALA A 56 5.71 19.25 20.03
N LYS A 57 5.12 20.22 20.72
CA LYS A 57 3.67 20.27 20.97
C LYS A 57 2.89 20.46 19.67
N GLU A 58 3.32 21.35 18.80
CA GLU A 58 2.73 21.58 17.49
C GLU A 58 2.86 20.32 16.58
N ALA A 59 4.01 19.64 16.62
CA ALA A 59 4.21 18.37 15.92
C ALA A 59 3.25 17.30 16.45
N LEU A 60 3.04 17.21 17.77
CA LEU A 60 2.09 16.30 18.38
C LEU A 60 0.65 16.63 18.03
N GLU A 61 0.27 17.92 18.04
CA GLU A 61 -1.04 18.38 17.60
C GLU A 61 -1.29 18.12 16.11
N ASN A 62 -0.25 18.12 15.30
CA ASN A 62 -0.32 17.76 13.87
C ASN A 62 -0.50 16.26 13.64
N LEU A 63 -0.12 15.40 14.59
CA LEU A 63 -0.39 13.96 14.58
C LEU A 63 -1.84 13.61 15.01
N LEU A 64 -2.52 14.53 15.70
CA LEU A 64 -3.92 14.29 16.10
C LEU A 64 -4.86 14.37 14.89
N PRO A 65 -5.95 13.56 14.89
CA PRO A 65 -6.92 13.57 13.81
C PRO A 65 -7.48 14.99 13.57
N PRO A 66 -7.55 15.44 12.32
CA PRO A 66 -8.07 16.75 12.00
C PRO A 66 -9.55 16.86 12.38
N LYS A 67 -9.92 17.86 13.21
CA LYS A 67 -11.27 18.03 13.81
C LYS A 67 -12.15 19.02 13.03
N LEU A 68 -12.20 18.98 11.71
CA LEU A 68 -13.10 19.85 10.94
C LEU A 68 -14.52 19.25 10.82
N LYS A 69 -15.53 20.11 10.95
CA LYS A 69 -16.91 19.74 10.63
C LYS A 69 -16.98 19.39 9.13
N GLY A 70 -17.49 18.21 8.79
CA GLY A 70 -17.54 17.74 7.39
C GLY A 70 -16.46 16.75 6.98
N ALA A 71 -15.48 16.42 7.84
CA ALA A 71 -14.41 15.46 7.55
C ALA A 71 -14.86 13.98 7.54
N HIS A 72 -16.17 13.69 7.62
CA HIS A 72 -16.66 12.30 7.64
C HIS A 72 -16.23 11.49 6.42
N ASP A 73 -16.25 12.09 5.25
CA ASP A 73 -15.87 11.41 4.01
C ASP A 73 -14.37 11.18 3.94
N PHE A 74 -13.57 12.10 4.46
CA PHE A 74 -12.13 11.91 4.63
C PHE A 74 -11.81 10.71 5.54
N TYR A 75 -12.49 10.57 6.69
CA TYR A 75 -12.27 9.43 7.58
C TYR A 75 -12.69 8.08 6.96
N LYS A 76 -13.75 8.06 6.14
CA LYS A 76 -14.13 6.88 5.37
C LYS A 76 -13.04 6.52 4.36
N ALA A 77 -12.47 7.50 3.66
CA ALA A 77 -11.35 7.29 2.75
C ALA A 77 -10.12 6.74 3.48
N CYS A 78 -9.75 7.32 4.63
CA CYS A 78 -8.65 6.82 5.46
C CYS A 78 -8.89 5.38 5.95
N GLY A 79 -10.10 5.07 6.43
CA GLY A 79 -10.47 3.71 6.86
C GLY A 79 -10.43 2.71 5.71
N GLY A 80 -10.96 3.09 4.56
CA GLY A 80 -10.90 2.29 3.33
C GLY A 80 -9.47 2.02 2.89
N ARG A 81 -8.62 3.06 2.92
CA ARG A 81 -7.19 2.96 2.59
C ARG A 81 -6.45 2.04 3.55
N LEU A 82 -6.67 2.18 4.87
CA LEU A 82 -6.07 1.33 5.88
C LEU A 82 -6.39 -0.14 5.61
N LEU A 83 -7.66 -0.47 5.40
CA LEU A 83 -8.12 -1.84 5.17
C LEU A 83 -7.60 -2.43 3.86
N MET A 84 -7.56 -1.65 2.77
CA MET A 84 -6.99 -2.09 1.50
C MET A 84 -5.48 -2.34 1.60
N MET A 85 -4.73 -1.45 2.27
CA MET A 85 -3.30 -1.62 2.49
C MET A 85 -2.99 -2.80 3.41
N ALA A 86 -3.79 -2.99 4.48
CA ALA A 86 -3.67 -4.16 5.35
C ALA A 86 -3.92 -5.45 4.55
N SER A 87 -4.98 -5.48 3.76
CA SER A 87 -5.34 -6.61 2.92
C SER A 87 -4.19 -7.02 1.98
N TYR A 88 -3.63 -6.07 1.24
CA TYR A 88 -2.49 -6.32 0.36
C TYR A 88 -1.24 -6.78 1.14
N ALA A 89 -0.91 -6.12 2.25
CA ALA A 89 0.28 -6.41 3.04
C ALA A 89 0.21 -7.79 3.74
N MET A 90 -0.98 -8.27 4.13
CA MET A 90 -1.19 -9.59 4.72
C MET A 90 -0.64 -10.72 3.84
N ILE A 91 -0.73 -10.60 2.53
CA ILE A 91 -0.26 -11.63 1.59
C ILE A 91 1.15 -11.30 1.10
N SER A 92 1.41 -10.06 0.69
CA SER A 92 2.66 -9.68 0.05
C SER A 92 3.88 -9.83 0.97
N GLN A 93 3.74 -9.62 2.27
CA GLN A 93 4.84 -9.76 3.23
C GLN A 93 5.12 -11.22 3.61
N TYR A 94 4.15 -12.12 3.44
CA TYR A 94 4.29 -13.53 3.75
C TYR A 94 4.47 -14.42 2.52
N THR A 95 4.72 -13.85 1.35
CA THR A 95 4.80 -14.55 0.07
C THR A 95 5.76 -15.74 0.09
N LEU A 96 6.96 -15.59 0.69
CA LEU A 96 7.93 -16.68 0.80
C LEU A 96 7.36 -17.83 1.65
N TYR A 97 6.84 -17.53 2.81
CA TYR A 97 6.24 -18.52 3.71
C TYR A 97 4.99 -19.18 3.12
N ILE A 98 4.24 -18.46 2.28
CA ILE A 98 3.10 -19.02 1.54
C ILE A 98 3.60 -20.08 0.55
N PHE A 99 4.67 -19.80 -0.17
CA PHE A 99 5.26 -20.81 -1.08
C PHE A 99 5.82 -22.01 -0.34
N GLU A 100 6.51 -21.82 0.78
CA GLU A 100 7.09 -22.89 1.58
C GLU A 100 6.03 -23.71 2.32
N ASN A 101 5.22 -23.06 3.15
CA ASN A 101 4.35 -23.74 4.11
C ASN A 101 2.94 -24.02 3.57
N TYR A 102 2.44 -23.21 2.63
CA TYR A 102 1.11 -23.40 2.07
C TYR A 102 1.13 -24.22 0.78
N VAL A 103 2.06 -23.93 -0.13
CA VAL A 103 2.22 -24.67 -1.39
C VAL A 103 3.10 -25.92 -1.20
N GLY A 104 4.07 -25.87 -0.28
CA GLY A 104 4.97 -27.01 0.04
C GLY A 104 6.24 -27.05 -0.79
N LEU A 105 6.76 -25.90 -1.22
CA LEU A 105 8.00 -25.81 -1.98
C LEU A 105 9.24 -25.81 -1.08
N THR A 106 10.36 -26.23 -1.62
CA THR A 106 11.67 -26.00 -0.98
C THR A 106 12.01 -24.51 -1.02
N VAL A 107 12.91 -24.04 -0.12
CA VAL A 107 13.34 -22.63 -0.05
C VAL A 107 13.83 -22.13 -1.41
N GLN A 108 14.59 -22.96 -2.15
CA GLN A 108 15.13 -22.57 -3.46
C GLN A 108 14.03 -22.43 -4.53
N GLU A 109 13.06 -23.35 -4.55
CA GLU A 109 11.91 -23.29 -5.45
C GLU A 109 11.01 -22.12 -5.11
N ALA A 110 10.76 -21.88 -3.81
CA ALA A 110 10.00 -20.76 -3.31
C ALA A 110 10.63 -19.41 -3.72
N ALA A 111 11.95 -19.28 -3.61
CA ALA A 111 12.68 -18.09 -4.05
C ALA A 111 12.52 -17.83 -5.56
N LYS A 112 12.62 -18.87 -6.40
CA LYS A 112 12.37 -18.75 -7.85
C LYS A 112 10.93 -18.37 -8.16
N ALA A 113 9.96 -19.04 -7.51
CA ALA A 113 8.54 -18.73 -7.66
C ALA A 113 8.21 -17.29 -7.21
N MET A 114 8.82 -16.81 -6.12
CA MET A 114 8.71 -15.43 -5.65
C MET A 114 9.26 -14.42 -6.66
N GLY A 115 10.38 -14.74 -7.33
CA GLY A 115 10.93 -13.92 -8.41
C GLY A 115 9.94 -13.77 -9.57
N THR A 116 9.37 -14.89 -10.03
CA THR A 116 8.36 -14.93 -11.10
C THR A 116 7.11 -14.15 -10.68
N LEU A 117 6.62 -14.39 -9.48
CA LEU A 117 5.46 -13.68 -8.92
C LEU A 117 5.70 -12.16 -8.89
N SER A 118 6.87 -11.73 -8.41
CA SER A 118 7.23 -10.31 -8.34
C SER A 118 7.32 -9.67 -9.72
N ALA A 119 7.85 -10.38 -10.72
CA ALA A 119 7.90 -9.90 -12.09
C ALA A 119 6.50 -9.76 -12.69
N VAL A 120 5.63 -10.76 -12.53
CA VAL A 120 4.23 -10.71 -12.98
C VAL A 120 3.51 -9.55 -12.31
N THR A 121 3.56 -9.46 -10.97
CA THR A 121 2.92 -8.37 -10.21
C THR A 121 3.39 -7.00 -10.67
N PHE A 122 4.69 -6.84 -10.92
CA PHE A 122 5.27 -5.58 -11.38
C PHE A 122 4.72 -5.17 -12.74
N VAL A 123 4.75 -6.07 -13.72
CA VAL A 123 4.27 -5.77 -15.08
C VAL A 123 2.77 -5.44 -15.07
N VAL A 124 1.94 -6.27 -14.43
CA VAL A 124 0.49 -6.04 -14.42
C VAL A 124 0.09 -4.82 -13.59
N SER A 125 0.81 -4.51 -12.51
CA SER A 125 0.55 -3.30 -11.72
C SER A 125 0.91 -2.03 -12.49
N LEU A 126 1.97 -2.05 -13.30
CA LEU A 126 2.29 -0.93 -14.20
C LEU A 126 1.22 -0.72 -15.25
N ILE A 127 0.69 -1.79 -15.83
CA ILE A 127 -0.43 -1.72 -16.78
C ILE A 127 -1.66 -1.10 -16.08
N GLY A 128 -1.99 -1.60 -14.88
CA GLY A 128 -3.08 -1.06 -14.07
C GLY A 128 -2.93 0.43 -13.77
N LEU A 129 -1.72 0.85 -13.36
CA LEU A 129 -1.38 2.25 -13.09
C LEU A 129 -1.52 3.12 -14.34
N ALA A 130 -0.95 2.68 -15.46
CA ALA A 130 -0.92 3.45 -16.72
C ALA A 130 -2.33 3.65 -17.32
N VAL A 131 -3.19 2.65 -17.20
CA VAL A 131 -4.54 2.69 -17.79
C VAL A 131 -5.54 3.39 -16.90
N SER A 132 -5.48 3.14 -15.59
CA SER A 132 -6.55 3.57 -14.67
C SER A 132 -6.52 5.06 -14.34
N GLY A 133 -5.35 5.70 -14.28
CA GLY A 133 -5.23 7.15 -14.04
C GLY A 133 -5.97 7.96 -15.11
N PRO A 134 -5.54 7.90 -16.38
CA PRO A 134 -6.21 8.61 -17.48
C PRO A 134 -7.69 8.23 -17.65
N LEU A 135 -8.04 6.96 -17.42
CA LEU A 135 -9.41 6.49 -17.51
C LEU A 135 -10.29 7.10 -16.42
N SER A 136 -9.81 7.15 -15.18
CA SER A 136 -10.50 7.76 -14.04
C SER A 136 -10.75 9.25 -14.27
N ASP A 137 -9.75 9.95 -14.80
CA ASP A 137 -9.85 11.38 -15.09
C ASP A 137 -10.84 11.67 -16.23
N LYS A 138 -10.84 10.82 -17.27
CA LYS A 138 -11.78 10.94 -18.41
C LYS A 138 -13.23 10.67 -18.00
N ILE A 139 -13.47 9.66 -17.14
CA ILE A 139 -14.80 9.31 -16.65
C ILE A 139 -15.27 10.27 -15.54
N LYS A 140 -14.37 11.04 -14.94
CA LYS A 140 -14.64 11.89 -13.77
C LYS A 140 -15.29 11.12 -12.62
N ALA A 141 -14.92 9.85 -12.46
CA ALA A 141 -15.40 8.96 -11.41
C ALA A 141 -14.22 8.29 -10.72
N ARG A 142 -14.07 8.49 -9.41
CA ARG A 142 -13.00 7.87 -8.60
C ARG A 142 -13.42 6.52 -8.02
N LYS A 143 -14.70 6.38 -7.68
CA LYS A 143 -15.24 5.17 -7.02
C LYS A 143 -15.27 3.96 -7.92
N THR A 144 -15.65 4.14 -9.19
CA THR A 144 -15.79 3.02 -10.13
C THR A 144 -14.48 2.28 -10.37
N PRO A 145 -13.33 2.94 -10.67
CA PRO A 145 -12.05 2.26 -10.79
C PRO A 145 -11.61 1.57 -9.49
N ILE A 146 -11.87 2.17 -8.32
CA ILE A 146 -11.55 1.56 -7.03
C ILE A 146 -12.40 0.30 -6.78
N ALA A 147 -13.68 0.32 -7.13
CA ALA A 147 -14.53 -0.86 -7.02
C ALA A 147 -14.04 -1.99 -7.95
N ILE A 148 -13.67 -1.68 -9.18
CA ILE A 148 -13.07 -2.64 -10.13
C ILE A 148 -11.76 -3.20 -9.56
N ALA A 149 -10.90 -2.35 -9.04
CA ALA A 149 -9.64 -2.73 -8.40
C ALA A 149 -9.86 -3.73 -7.26
N CYS A 150 -10.85 -3.46 -6.41
CA CYS A 150 -11.19 -4.34 -5.29
C CYS A 150 -11.74 -5.70 -5.78
N VAL A 151 -12.62 -5.70 -6.76
CA VAL A 151 -13.13 -6.95 -7.34
C VAL A 151 -11.99 -7.80 -7.92
N LEU A 152 -11.10 -7.20 -8.70
CA LEU A 152 -9.89 -7.86 -9.22
C LEU A 152 -9.01 -8.41 -8.08
N PHE A 153 -8.81 -7.61 -7.03
CA PHE A 153 -8.02 -8.02 -5.88
C PHE A 153 -8.65 -9.21 -5.15
N ILE A 154 -9.96 -9.19 -4.91
CA ILE A 154 -10.69 -10.29 -4.25
C ILE A 154 -10.62 -11.56 -5.11
N ILE A 155 -10.87 -11.47 -6.42
CA ILE A 155 -10.74 -12.61 -7.33
C ILE A 155 -9.31 -13.18 -7.24
N GLY A 156 -8.30 -12.33 -7.34
CA GLY A 156 -6.90 -12.75 -7.20
C GLY A 156 -6.63 -13.46 -5.88
N THR A 157 -7.11 -12.88 -4.77
CA THR A 157 -6.90 -13.42 -3.42
C THR A 157 -7.58 -14.78 -3.21
N LEU A 158 -8.67 -15.05 -3.91
CA LEU A 158 -9.36 -16.35 -3.86
C LEU A 158 -8.71 -17.42 -4.74
N CYS A 159 -7.88 -17.05 -5.73
CA CYS A 159 -7.21 -18.04 -6.59
C CYS A 159 -6.33 -19.05 -5.82
N PRO A 160 -5.46 -18.66 -4.86
CA PRO A 160 -4.69 -19.60 -4.06
C PRO A 160 -5.57 -20.46 -3.14
N VAL A 161 -6.74 -19.97 -2.76
CA VAL A 161 -7.72 -20.70 -1.95
C VAL A 161 -8.31 -21.85 -2.76
N MET A 162 -8.63 -21.62 -4.04
CA MET A 162 -9.17 -22.62 -4.94
C MET A 162 -8.10 -23.56 -5.50
N PHE A 163 -6.92 -23.02 -5.79
CA PHE A 163 -5.80 -23.75 -6.40
C PHE A 163 -4.59 -23.63 -5.50
N ARG A 164 -4.41 -24.60 -4.59
CA ARG A 164 -3.24 -24.66 -3.68
C ARG A 164 -2.00 -25.10 -4.46
N SER A 165 -1.50 -24.25 -5.32
CA SER A 165 -0.38 -24.50 -6.22
C SER A 165 0.35 -23.22 -6.58
N VAL A 166 1.54 -23.33 -7.16
CA VAL A 166 2.31 -22.19 -7.69
C VAL A 166 1.46 -21.38 -8.67
N ASN A 167 0.71 -22.06 -9.56
CA ASN A 167 -0.16 -21.38 -10.53
C ASN A 167 -1.27 -20.59 -9.88
N GLY A 168 -1.86 -21.08 -8.77
CA GLY A 168 -2.85 -20.33 -7.99
C GLY A 168 -2.28 -19.02 -7.43
N VAL A 169 -1.05 -19.06 -6.92
CA VAL A 169 -0.37 -17.87 -6.40
C VAL A 169 0.08 -16.94 -7.53
N LEU A 170 0.42 -17.46 -8.71
CA LEU A 170 0.70 -16.64 -9.89
C LEU A 170 -0.56 -15.96 -10.45
N LEU A 171 -1.71 -16.63 -10.41
CA LEU A 171 -3.01 -16.01 -10.73
C LEU A 171 -3.35 -14.89 -9.74
N TYR A 172 -3.06 -15.08 -8.43
CA TYR A 172 -3.13 -13.99 -7.47
C TYR A 172 -2.27 -12.80 -7.91
N ALA A 173 -1.02 -13.04 -8.31
CA ALA A 173 -0.12 -11.98 -8.77
C ALA A 173 -0.71 -11.21 -9.97
N ALA A 174 -1.34 -11.91 -10.92
CA ALA A 174 -1.94 -11.29 -12.09
C ALA A 174 -3.17 -10.43 -11.72
N PHE A 175 -4.16 -11.00 -11.04
CA PHE A 175 -5.39 -10.28 -10.73
C PHE A 175 -5.21 -9.26 -9.60
N ALA A 176 -4.61 -9.65 -8.48
CA ALA A 176 -4.41 -8.75 -7.35
C ALA A 176 -3.36 -7.68 -7.66
N GLY A 177 -2.32 -8.00 -8.44
CA GLY A 177 -1.33 -7.03 -8.90
C GLY A 177 -1.95 -5.98 -9.81
N LEU A 178 -2.81 -6.39 -10.75
CA LEU A 178 -3.56 -5.46 -11.61
C LEU A 178 -4.49 -4.58 -10.77
N GLY A 179 -5.28 -5.18 -9.88
CA GLY A 179 -6.15 -4.45 -8.96
C GLY A 179 -5.39 -3.45 -8.09
N TYR A 180 -4.23 -3.84 -7.55
CA TYR A 180 -3.38 -2.96 -6.77
C TYR A 180 -2.84 -1.78 -7.59
N GLY A 181 -2.42 -2.01 -8.84
CA GLY A 181 -1.99 -0.96 -9.75
C GLY A 181 -3.09 0.06 -10.05
N VAL A 182 -4.30 -0.41 -10.33
CA VAL A 182 -5.49 0.44 -10.51
C VAL A 182 -5.81 1.23 -9.24
N TYR A 183 -5.78 0.55 -8.08
CA TYR A 183 -6.07 1.18 -6.79
C TYR A 183 -5.10 2.33 -6.49
N ILE A 184 -3.78 2.09 -6.57
CA ILE A 184 -2.75 3.09 -6.26
C ILE A 184 -2.86 4.32 -7.15
N ALA A 185 -3.21 4.15 -8.44
CA ALA A 185 -3.37 5.29 -9.36
C ALA A 185 -4.49 6.24 -8.92
N VAL A 186 -5.60 5.69 -8.43
CA VAL A 186 -6.82 6.46 -8.14
C VAL A 186 -6.87 6.90 -6.67
N ASP A 187 -6.32 6.09 -5.75
CA ASP A 187 -6.32 6.37 -4.30
C ASP A 187 -5.60 7.68 -3.96
N GLY A 188 -4.48 7.98 -4.64
CA GLY A 188 -3.79 9.25 -4.47
C GLY A 188 -4.67 10.45 -4.78
N ALA A 189 -5.39 10.41 -5.90
CA ALA A 189 -6.33 11.46 -6.29
C ALA A 189 -7.53 11.53 -5.35
N LEU A 190 -8.11 10.38 -4.98
CA LEU A 190 -9.23 10.32 -4.04
C LEU A 190 -8.87 10.99 -2.70
N ASN A 191 -7.67 10.75 -2.17
CA ASN A 191 -7.24 11.35 -0.90
C ASN A 191 -7.18 12.88 -0.95
N VAL A 192 -6.83 13.46 -2.10
CA VAL A 192 -6.84 14.93 -2.29
C VAL A 192 -8.28 15.43 -2.46
N ASP A 193 -9.09 14.72 -3.24
CA ASP A 193 -10.48 15.11 -3.55
C ASP A 193 -11.40 15.09 -2.32
N VAL A 194 -11.10 14.29 -1.29
CA VAL A 194 -11.89 14.24 -0.03
C VAL A 194 -11.44 15.23 1.04
N ILE A 195 -10.36 16.00 0.81
CA ILE A 195 -9.93 17.03 1.75
C ILE A 195 -10.94 18.16 1.71
N PRO A 196 -11.50 18.60 2.89
CA PRO A 196 -12.42 19.71 2.94
C PRO A 196 -11.84 21.01 2.33
N GLU A 197 -12.65 21.75 1.56
CA GLU A 197 -12.21 22.97 0.89
C GLU A 197 -11.61 24.00 1.88
N GLU A 198 -12.17 24.12 3.09
CA GLU A 198 -11.65 24.98 4.15
C GLU A 198 -10.20 24.62 4.53
N ALA A 199 -9.85 23.33 4.51
CA ALA A 199 -8.49 22.88 4.81
C ALA A 199 -7.51 23.18 3.68
N GLN A 200 -7.99 23.19 2.43
CA GLN A 200 -7.18 23.54 1.26
C GLN A 200 -6.83 25.03 1.28
N HIS A 201 -7.77 25.91 1.65
CA HIS A 201 -7.56 27.36 1.73
C HIS A 201 -6.69 27.77 2.92
N ASN A 202 -6.81 27.10 4.07
CA ASN A 202 -6.13 27.45 5.32
C ASN A 202 -4.72 26.86 5.48
N ARG A 203 -4.08 26.37 4.42
CA ARG A 203 -2.76 25.72 4.45
C ARG A 203 -2.67 24.48 5.36
N THR A 204 -3.82 23.94 5.81
CA THR A 204 -3.87 22.75 6.67
C THR A 204 -4.00 21.45 5.86
N GLY A 205 -4.06 21.52 4.54
CA GLY A 205 -4.15 20.36 3.63
C GLY A 205 -3.05 19.34 3.84
N GLY A 206 -1.81 19.79 4.15
CA GLY A 206 -0.68 18.92 4.47
C GLY A 206 -0.93 17.99 5.65
N LYS A 207 -1.66 18.44 6.69
CA LYS A 207 -2.07 17.63 7.83
C LYS A 207 -2.99 16.47 7.41
N TYR A 208 -3.95 16.73 6.52
CA TYR A 208 -4.84 15.70 5.98
C TYR A 208 -4.10 14.67 5.16
N ILE A 209 -3.19 15.10 4.27
CA ILE A 209 -2.35 14.20 3.48
C ILE A 209 -1.47 13.34 4.40
N GLY A 210 -0.87 13.96 5.43
CA GLY A 210 -0.08 13.26 6.44
C GLY A 210 -0.89 12.19 7.19
N PHE A 211 -2.12 12.51 7.59
CA PHE A 211 -3.01 11.56 8.25
C PHE A 211 -3.45 10.42 7.32
N GLY A 212 -3.72 10.70 6.04
CA GLY A 212 -3.98 9.69 5.03
C GLY A 212 -2.79 8.73 4.83
N ASN A 213 -1.55 9.26 4.87
CA ASN A 213 -0.34 8.44 4.80
C ASN A 213 -0.13 7.62 6.10
N LEU A 214 -0.51 8.16 7.26
CA LEU A 214 -0.50 7.41 8.52
C LEU A 214 -1.47 6.23 8.44
N ALA A 215 -2.68 6.40 7.91
CA ALA A 215 -3.63 5.30 7.71
C ALA A 215 -3.05 4.20 6.80
N ASN A 216 -2.37 4.58 5.72
CA ASN A 216 -1.66 3.65 4.84
C ASN A 216 -0.59 2.86 5.61
N THR A 217 0.27 3.55 6.36
CA THR A 217 1.35 2.91 7.12
C THR A 217 0.80 2.01 8.23
N CYS A 218 -0.23 2.45 8.96
CA CYS A 218 -0.89 1.63 9.97
C CYS A 218 -1.45 0.33 9.38
N GLY A 219 -2.08 0.37 8.19
CA GLY A 219 -2.53 -0.83 7.50
C GLY A 219 -1.40 -1.82 7.24
N GLN A 220 -0.27 -1.33 6.73
CA GLN A 220 0.91 -2.16 6.44
C GLN A 220 1.58 -2.73 7.70
N VAL A 221 1.60 -1.99 8.81
CA VAL A 221 2.19 -2.43 10.09
C VAL A 221 1.30 -3.45 10.81
N LEU A 222 -0.02 -3.26 10.77
CA LEU A 222 -0.97 -4.18 11.41
C LEU A 222 -1.09 -5.52 10.66
N ALA A 223 -0.90 -5.52 9.36
CA ALA A 223 -1.07 -6.70 8.52
C ALA A 223 -0.19 -7.90 8.91
N PRO A 224 1.14 -7.77 9.14
CA PRO A 224 1.96 -8.89 9.57
C PRO A 224 1.53 -9.48 10.90
N ALA A 225 1.19 -8.65 11.88
CA ALA A 225 0.74 -9.10 13.19
C ALA A 225 -0.58 -9.88 13.08
N THR A 226 -1.52 -9.36 12.28
CA THR A 226 -2.80 -10.04 12.01
C THR A 226 -2.58 -11.38 11.31
N THR A 227 -1.73 -11.42 10.28
CA THR A 227 -1.42 -12.66 9.56
C THR A 227 -0.74 -13.68 10.46
N ALA A 228 0.26 -13.27 11.26
CA ALA A 228 0.94 -14.15 12.21
C ALA A 228 -0.04 -14.75 13.23
N MET A 229 -0.95 -13.94 13.79
CA MET A 229 -1.98 -14.39 14.72
C MET A 229 -2.93 -15.39 14.06
N LEU A 230 -3.41 -15.11 12.85
CA LEU A 230 -4.29 -16.02 12.11
C LEU A 230 -3.61 -17.37 11.85
N VAL A 231 -2.36 -17.35 11.40
CA VAL A 231 -1.59 -18.59 11.13
C VAL A 231 -1.29 -19.34 12.43
N ALA A 232 -0.97 -18.63 13.52
CA ALA A 232 -0.72 -19.26 14.82
C ALA A 232 -1.97 -19.99 15.37
N VAL A 233 -3.17 -19.42 15.18
CA VAL A 233 -4.43 -20.01 15.64
C VAL A 233 -4.92 -21.13 14.74
N THR A 234 -4.79 -20.97 13.41
CA THR A 234 -5.41 -21.89 12.44
C THR A 234 -4.43 -22.89 11.82
N GLY A 235 -3.12 -22.68 12.00
CA GLY A 235 -2.08 -23.52 11.39
C GLY A 235 -1.97 -23.37 9.88
N SER A 236 -2.69 -22.44 9.25
CA SER A 236 -2.73 -22.34 7.78
C SER A 236 -2.83 -20.89 7.26
N TYR A 237 -2.16 -20.61 6.16
CA TYR A 237 -2.31 -19.36 5.43
C TYR A 237 -3.65 -19.22 4.69
N TYR A 238 -4.45 -20.29 4.59
CA TYR A 238 -5.78 -20.25 4.01
C TYR A 238 -6.65 -19.14 4.62
N THR A 239 -6.66 -19.03 5.94
CA THR A 239 -7.41 -18.00 6.68
C THR A 239 -6.91 -16.58 6.39
N ALA A 240 -5.62 -16.40 6.16
CA ALA A 240 -5.06 -15.10 5.80
C ALA A 240 -5.60 -14.59 4.45
N PHE A 241 -5.76 -15.48 3.45
CA PHE A 241 -6.39 -15.12 2.17
C PHE A 241 -7.85 -14.70 2.36
N ILE A 242 -8.63 -15.44 3.13
CA ILE A 242 -10.05 -15.13 3.38
C ILE A 242 -10.19 -13.79 4.12
N VAL A 243 -9.42 -13.58 5.19
CA VAL A 243 -9.47 -12.34 5.96
C VAL A 243 -8.98 -11.15 5.11
N SER A 244 -7.94 -11.34 4.29
CA SER A 244 -7.49 -10.34 3.33
C SER A 244 -8.62 -9.93 2.37
N ALA A 245 -9.34 -10.89 1.78
CA ALA A 245 -10.48 -10.61 0.90
C ALA A 245 -11.60 -9.85 1.62
N LEU A 246 -11.91 -10.23 2.86
CA LEU A 246 -12.91 -9.53 3.69
C LEU A 246 -12.48 -8.10 4.04
N CYS A 247 -11.21 -7.89 4.38
CA CYS A 247 -10.65 -6.55 4.62
C CYS A 247 -10.75 -5.68 3.35
N ALA A 248 -10.44 -6.22 2.17
CA ALA A 248 -10.59 -5.49 0.92
C ALA A 248 -12.05 -5.12 0.65
N LEU A 249 -12.98 -6.06 0.87
CA LEU A 249 -14.42 -5.81 0.72
C LEU A 249 -14.92 -4.73 1.68
N ALA A 250 -14.53 -4.79 2.95
CA ALA A 250 -14.86 -3.77 3.93
C ALA A 250 -14.25 -2.41 3.57
N GLY A 251 -13.00 -2.38 3.11
CA GLY A 251 -12.32 -1.17 2.67
C GLY A 251 -13.03 -0.47 1.52
N VAL A 252 -13.39 -1.22 0.46
CA VAL A 252 -14.11 -0.62 -0.68
C VAL A 252 -15.52 -0.20 -0.28
N SER A 253 -16.19 -0.91 0.61
CA SER A 253 -17.51 -0.52 1.11
C SER A 253 -17.48 0.86 1.76
N LEU A 254 -16.45 1.13 2.59
CA LEU A 254 -16.26 2.46 3.19
C LEU A 254 -16.05 3.54 2.12
N ILE A 255 -15.26 3.24 1.08
CA ILE A 255 -14.98 4.20 -0.01
C ILE A 255 -16.26 4.48 -0.83
N LEU A 256 -17.06 3.45 -1.12
CA LEU A 256 -18.33 3.63 -1.84
C LEU A 256 -19.35 4.48 -1.06
N TRP A 257 -19.29 4.49 0.28
CA TRP A 257 -20.14 5.32 1.14
C TRP A 257 -19.70 6.79 1.25
N ILE A 258 -18.61 7.19 0.61
CA ILE A 258 -18.21 8.60 0.50
C ILE A 258 -19.27 9.33 -0.34
N LYS A 259 -19.69 10.51 0.06
CA LYS A 259 -20.72 11.30 -0.65
C LYS A 259 -20.13 12.47 -1.43
N SER A 260 -18.99 12.99 -1.02
CA SER A 260 -18.34 14.18 -1.60
C SER A 260 -17.73 13.93 -2.98
N VAL A 261 -17.46 12.70 -3.35
CA VAL A 261 -16.81 12.32 -4.63
C VAL A 261 -17.69 11.33 -5.40
N LYS A 262 -17.68 11.43 -6.73
CA LYS A 262 -18.40 10.51 -7.65
C LYS A 262 -17.53 9.34 -8.10
#